data_c5a2811569b0852d7d7fceadc6e08413
#
_entry.id   c5a2811569b0852d7d7fceadc6e08413
#
_cell.length_a   1.000
_cell.length_b   1.000
_cell.length_c   1.000
_cell.angle_alpha   90.00
_cell.angle_beta   90.00
_cell.angle_gamma   90.00
#
_symmetry.space_group_name_H-M   'P 1'
#
loop_
_entity.id
_entity.type
_entity.pdbx_description
1 polymer ?
#
loop_
_entity_poly.entity_id
_entity_poly.type
_entity_poly.pdbx_seq_one_letter_code
_entity_poly.pdbx_strand_id
1 'polypeptide(L)'
;MLVAVVGVGLVGSEFVNQLLSIPAESSPFRLISLSSSSRTVLFEPANAILSPEKWKTILSTSNEKPDYETLTRKLSGFINPATKVAIVDNTSSDEIASLYPQWLKAGINVITPNKKAYSGDLGLYEQIVRASQESGARFLNESTVGAGLPVISTLKELVATGDKVKKIEGVFSGTMSYIFNEFSTGSPDGPSFSSVVSVAREKGYTEPHPADDLNGFDVARKLTILSRAIGSSSLPSLQSFASVKTTSLIPPALEGIPTGDEFLKRLPEFDEEFDKMRKDASKEGKVLRFVGVVDGVKAEVKAGLEKYSTSHPFATSLGGSDNIIMFHTERYSPRPLIIQGAGAGAAVTAMGVLGDLLKLV
;
A
#
# COMPACT_ATOMS: atom_id res chain seq x y z
N MET A 1 -10.62 23.23 -4.53
CA MET A 1 -11.13 21.98 -3.93
C MET A 1 -10.97 22.03 -2.41
N LEU A 2 -11.94 21.57 -1.64
CA LEU A 2 -11.86 21.46 -0.18
C LEU A 2 -11.32 20.09 0.21
N VAL A 3 -10.42 20.04 1.20
CA VAL A 3 -9.74 18.83 1.65
C VAL A 3 -9.96 18.62 3.14
N ALA A 4 -10.40 17.44 3.52
CA ALA A 4 -10.48 16.95 4.89
C ALA A 4 -9.53 15.77 5.06
N VAL A 5 -8.69 15.76 6.10
CA VAL A 5 -7.72 14.70 6.37
C VAL A 5 -8.13 13.92 7.60
N VAL A 6 -8.24 12.62 7.44
CA VAL A 6 -8.49 11.64 8.51
C VAL A 6 -7.21 10.83 8.73
N GLY A 7 -6.70 10.85 9.96
CA GLY A 7 -5.45 10.20 10.31
C GLY A 7 -4.21 11.06 10.01
N VAL A 8 -3.69 11.68 11.04
CA VAL A 8 -2.46 12.51 11.00
C VAL A 8 -1.28 11.81 11.70
N GLY A 9 -1.15 10.50 11.48
CA GLY A 9 0.03 9.71 11.85
C GLY A 9 1.25 10.08 10.99
N LEU A 10 2.19 9.15 10.81
CA LEU A 10 3.41 9.40 10.03
C LEU A 10 3.09 9.85 8.59
N VAL A 11 2.32 9.07 7.84
CA VAL A 11 1.96 9.39 6.44
C VAL A 11 1.07 10.64 6.38
N GLY A 12 0.05 10.72 7.25
CA GLY A 12 -0.88 11.84 7.22
C GLY A 12 -0.24 13.17 7.60
N SER A 13 0.71 13.18 8.53
CA SER A 13 1.48 14.39 8.88
C SER A 13 2.35 14.85 7.71
N GLU A 14 2.99 13.91 7.04
CA GLU A 14 3.81 14.20 5.87
C GLU A 14 2.96 14.70 4.70
N PHE A 15 1.78 14.07 4.47
CA PHE A 15 0.81 14.54 3.48
C PHE A 15 0.36 15.98 3.74
N VAL A 16 0.01 16.33 4.98
CA VAL A 16 -0.39 17.70 5.34
C VAL A 16 0.76 18.68 5.10
N ASN A 17 1.99 18.31 5.47
CA ASN A 17 3.16 19.15 5.23
C ASN A 17 3.39 19.38 3.73
N GLN A 18 3.34 18.33 2.91
CA GLN A 18 3.49 18.42 1.45
C GLN A 18 2.35 19.24 0.82
N LEU A 19 1.10 19.01 1.22
CA LEU A 19 -0.05 19.76 0.73
C LEU A 19 0.09 21.26 1.02
N LEU A 20 0.49 21.63 2.24
CA LEU A 20 0.64 23.02 2.67
C LEU A 20 1.96 23.65 2.20
N SER A 21 2.91 22.89 1.66
CA SER A 21 4.11 23.41 1.01
C SER A 21 3.84 23.94 -0.40
N ILE A 22 2.71 23.61 -1.00
CA ILE A 22 2.28 24.20 -2.27
C ILE A 22 1.93 25.68 -1.99
N PRO A 23 2.55 26.63 -2.71
CA PRO A 23 2.28 28.07 -2.49
C PRO A 23 0.79 28.37 -2.53
N ALA A 24 0.28 29.12 -1.54
CA ALA A 24 -1.15 29.35 -1.37
C ALA A 24 -1.82 30.01 -2.59
N GLU A 25 -1.07 30.86 -3.29
CA GLU A 25 -1.51 31.55 -4.51
C GLU A 25 -1.68 30.64 -5.72
N SER A 26 -0.99 29.50 -5.74
CA SER A 26 -1.06 28.50 -6.82
C SER A 26 -1.76 27.21 -6.41
N SER A 27 -2.05 27.04 -5.12
CA SER A 27 -2.71 25.83 -4.60
C SER A 27 -4.19 25.81 -4.96
N PRO A 28 -4.68 24.78 -5.68
CA PRO A 28 -6.10 24.60 -5.91
C PRO A 28 -6.83 24.01 -4.69
N PHE A 29 -6.11 23.77 -3.58
CA PHE A 29 -6.59 23.07 -2.40
C PHE A 29 -6.77 24.00 -1.20
N ARG A 30 -7.81 23.72 -0.42
CA ARG A 30 -8.04 24.35 0.88
C ARG A 30 -8.25 23.27 1.93
N LEU A 31 -7.30 23.14 2.85
CA LEU A 31 -7.38 22.21 3.97
C LEU A 31 -8.34 22.78 5.02
N ILE A 32 -9.50 22.16 5.18
CA ILE A 32 -10.57 22.65 6.08
C ILE A 32 -10.79 21.75 7.28
N SER A 33 -10.31 20.49 7.26
CA SER A 33 -10.49 19.58 8.39
C SER A 33 -9.28 18.69 8.58
N LEU A 34 -8.98 18.43 9.85
CA LEU A 34 -7.97 17.48 10.31
C LEU A 34 -8.56 16.63 11.42
N SER A 35 -8.35 15.31 11.37
CA SER A 35 -8.77 14.38 12.43
C SER A 35 -7.64 13.43 12.79
N SER A 36 -7.37 13.31 14.08
CA SER A 36 -6.61 12.21 14.69
C SER A 36 -7.59 11.17 15.26
N SER A 37 -7.10 10.16 15.97
CA SER A 37 -7.96 9.20 16.69
C SER A 37 -8.77 9.81 17.83
N SER A 38 -8.37 10.98 18.35
CA SER A 38 -8.96 11.57 19.55
C SER A 38 -9.42 13.02 19.39
N ARG A 39 -8.99 13.70 18.34
CA ARG A 39 -9.25 15.14 18.14
C ARG A 39 -9.58 15.44 16.70
N THR A 40 -10.44 16.43 16.50
CA THR A 40 -10.79 16.92 15.16
C THR A 40 -10.90 18.43 15.14
N VAL A 41 -10.71 19.00 13.97
CA VAL A 41 -11.05 20.40 13.66
C VAL A 41 -11.74 20.45 12.30
N LEU A 42 -12.72 21.33 12.18
CA LEU A 42 -13.38 21.61 10.91
C LEU A 42 -13.67 23.12 10.83
N PHE A 43 -13.25 23.74 9.75
CA PHE A 43 -13.40 25.16 9.49
C PHE A 43 -14.33 25.42 8.30
N GLU A 44 -14.95 26.59 8.29
CA GLU A 44 -15.57 27.12 7.08
C GLU A 44 -14.50 27.34 6.00
N PRO A 45 -14.83 27.18 4.71
CA PRO A 45 -13.87 27.29 3.62
C PRO A 45 -13.06 28.60 3.59
N ALA A 46 -13.62 29.69 4.07
CA ALA A 46 -12.93 30.98 4.18
C ALA A 46 -11.79 30.97 5.21
N ASN A 47 -11.87 30.08 6.20
CA ASN A 47 -10.92 29.96 7.32
C ASN A 47 -10.02 28.72 7.17
N ALA A 48 -9.78 28.26 5.94
CA ALA A 48 -8.95 27.10 5.67
C ALA A 48 -7.55 27.24 6.28
N ILE A 49 -6.97 26.09 6.68
CA ILE A 49 -5.60 26.02 7.20
C ILE A 49 -4.64 26.23 6.01
N LEU A 50 -3.82 27.27 6.11
CA LEU A 50 -2.89 27.65 5.03
C LEU A 50 -1.41 27.58 5.46
N SER A 51 -1.12 27.36 6.77
CA SER A 51 0.25 27.37 7.29
C SER A 51 0.70 25.97 7.72
N PRO A 52 1.82 25.46 7.16
CA PRO A 52 2.39 24.18 7.56
C PRO A 52 2.87 24.18 9.01
N GLU A 53 3.18 25.33 9.58
CA GLU A 53 3.72 25.46 10.94
C GLU A 53 2.61 25.41 12.02
N LYS A 54 1.38 25.76 11.67
CA LYS A 54 0.29 25.94 12.62
C LYS A 54 -0.64 24.73 12.78
N TRP A 55 -0.73 23.87 11.79
CA TRP A 55 -1.77 22.83 11.79
C TRP A 55 -1.66 21.85 12.98
N LYS A 56 -0.43 21.52 13.42
CA LYS A 56 -0.21 20.65 14.59
C LYS A 56 -0.75 21.28 15.87
N THR A 57 -0.46 22.57 16.09
CA THR A 57 -0.96 23.32 17.24
C THR A 57 -2.48 23.44 17.18
N ILE A 58 -3.05 23.77 16.03
CA ILE A 58 -4.50 23.86 15.82
C ILE A 58 -5.20 22.56 16.23
N LEU A 59 -4.72 21.42 15.73
CA LEU A 59 -5.31 20.12 16.08
C LEU A 59 -5.07 19.74 17.56
N SER A 60 -3.86 19.99 18.08
CA SER A 60 -3.51 19.60 19.46
C SER A 60 -4.27 20.41 20.52
N THR A 61 -4.72 21.61 20.21
CA THR A 61 -5.51 22.46 21.11
C THR A 61 -7.02 22.23 20.98
N SER A 62 -7.47 21.46 20.00
CA SER A 62 -8.90 21.13 19.86
C SER A 62 -9.36 20.19 20.98
N ASN A 63 -10.56 20.45 21.51
CA ASN A 63 -11.27 19.57 22.44
C ASN A 63 -12.36 18.74 21.74
N GLU A 64 -12.58 18.96 20.45
CA GLU A 64 -13.58 18.22 19.68
C GLU A 64 -13.11 16.81 19.35
N LYS A 65 -13.98 15.83 19.52
CA LYS A 65 -13.73 14.43 19.11
C LYS A 65 -14.20 14.22 17.67
N PRO A 66 -13.57 13.27 16.93
CA PRO A 66 -14.04 12.91 15.60
C PRO A 66 -15.48 12.37 15.64
N ASP A 67 -16.32 12.96 14.80
CA ASP A 67 -17.69 12.53 14.50
C ASP A 67 -17.82 12.51 12.96
N TYR A 68 -17.71 11.34 12.38
CA TYR A 68 -17.66 11.17 10.93
C TYR A 68 -19.02 11.34 10.26
N GLU A 69 -20.13 11.17 10.99
CA GLU A 69 -21.47 11.43 10.49
C GLU A 69 -21.67 12.95 10.33
N THR A 70 -21.38 13.72 11.38
CA THR A 70 -21.40 15.17 11.34
C THR A 70 -20.41 15.73 10.32
N LEU A 71 -19.21 15.17 10.22
CA LEU A 71 -18.22 15.56 9.21
C LEU A 71 -18.77 15.37 7.80
N THR A 72 -19.33 14.19 7.50
CA THR A 72 -19.91 13.86 6.19
C THR A 72 -21.02 14.87 5.83
N ARG A 73 -21.95 15.11 6.74
CA ARG A 73 -23.06 16.05 6.54
C ARG A 73 -22.58 17.48 6.26
N LYS A 74 -21.59 17.97 7.02
CA LYS A 74 -21.04 19.32 6.81
C LYS A 74 -20.26 19.41 5.50
N LEU A 75 -19.42 18.42 5.18
CA LEU A 75 -18.64 18.40 3.95
C LEU A 75 -19.54 18.32 2.70
N SER A 76 -20.59 17.50 2.73
CA SER A 76 -21.53 17.40 1.61
C SER A 76 -22.28 18.73 1.39
N GLY A 77 -22.53 19.51 2.45
CA GLY A 77 -23.14 20.85 2.35
C GLY A 77 -22.28 21.88 1.61
N PHE A 78 -20.98 21.65 1.46
CA PHE A 78 -20.10 22.55 0.70
C PHE A 78 -20.03 22.19 -0.80
N ILE A 79 -20.56 21.01 -1.20
CA ILE A 79 -20.48 20.55 -2.59
C ILE A 79 -21.44 21.36 -3.46
N ASN A 80 -20.90 21.90 -4.57
CA ASN A 80 -21.66 22.57 -5.61
C ASN A 80 -20.88 22.47 -6.94
N PRO A 81 -21.43 22.91 -8.09
CA PRO A 81 -20.75 22.78 -9.37
C PRO A 81 -19.33 23.37 -9.45
N ALA A 82 -19.03 24.38 -8.61
CA ALA A 82 -17.71 25.02 -8.54
C ALA A 82 -16.81 24.45 -7.43
N THR A 83 -17.38 23.68 -6.49
CA THR A 83 -16.66 23.24 -5.28
C THR A 83 -16.72 21.73 -5.12
N LYS A 84 -15.61 21.07 -5.39
CA LYS A 84 -15.40 19.66 -5.09
C LYS A 84 -14.85 19.49 -3.68
N VAL A 85 -15.17 18.37 -3.05
CA VAL A 85 -14.68 17.98 -1.70
C VAL A 85 -13.98 16.62 -1.79
N ALA A 86 -12.88 16.48 -1.06
CA ALA A 86 -12.19 15.21 -0.89
C ALA A 86 -11.90 14.92 0.59
N ILE A 87 -12.11 13.68 1.00
CA ILE A 87 -11.57 13.12 2.24
C ILE A 87 -10.33 12.32 1.89
N VAL A 88 -9.23 12.62 2.59
CA VAL A 88 -7.96 11.88 2.49
C VAL A 88 -7.81 11.08 3.77
N ASP A 89 -8.01 9.74 3.67
CA ASP A 89 -7.82 8.83 4.79
C ASP A 89 -6.40 8.27 4.78
N ASN A 90 -5.59 8.66 5.77
CA ASN A 90 -4.24 8.13 5.99
C ASN A 90 -4.18 7.18 7.20
N THR A 91 -5.29 6.54 7.55
CA THR A 91 -5.34 5.53 8.62
C THR A 91 -5.06 4.12 8.07
N SER A 92 -4.99 3.17 8.99
CA SER A 92 -5.07 1.73 8.71
C SER A 92 -6.33 1.10 9.35
N SER A 93 -7.37 1.90 9.61
CA SER A 93 -8.60 1.51 10.31
C SER A 93 -9.58 0.83 9.35
N ASP A 94 -10.13 -0.31 9.77
CA ASP A 94 -11.25 -0.98 9.09
C ASP A 94 -12.55 -0.17 9.26
N GLU A 95 -12.75 0.46 10.43
CA GLU A 95 -13.91 1.30 10.72
C GLU A 95 -13.97 2.49 9.75
N ILE A 96 -12.86 3.22 9.56
CA ILE A 96 -12.80 4.34 8.61
C ILE A 96 -13.01 3.85 7.18
N ALA A 97 -12.38 2.73 6.79
CA ALA A 97 -12.57 2.15 5.47
C ALA A 97 -14.02 1.79 5.16
N SER A 98 -14.80 1.38 6.16
CA SER A 98 -16.22 1.05 6.02
C SER A 98 -17.12 2.26 5.70
N LEU A 99 -16.62 3.48 5.94
CA LEU A 99 -17.36 4.73 5.65
C LEU A 99 -17.24 5.19 4.20
N TYR A 100 -16.32 4.63 3.40
CA TYR A 100 -16.09 5.08 2.03
C TYR A 100 -17.33 5.04 1.14
N PRO A 101 -18.20 4.00 1.17
CA PRO A 101 -19.43 4.01 0.40
C PRO A 101 -20.36 5.18 0.76
N GLN A 102 -20.44 5.53 2.06
CA GLN A 102 -21.24 6.66 2.53
C GLN A 102 -20.68 7.98 2.03
N TRP A 103 -19.37 8.21 2.12
CA TRP A 103 -18.72 9.41 1.64
C TRP A 103 -18.89 9.61 0.13
N LEU A 104 -18.65 8.54 -0.63
CA LEU A 104 -18.84 8.56 -2.08
C LEU A 104 -20.29 8.87 -2.47
N LYS A 105 -21.28 8.22 -1.83
CA LYS A 105 -22.72 8.51 -2.08
C LYS A 105 -23.08 9.97 -1.77
N ALA A 106 -22.41 10.58 -0.79
CA ALA A 106 -22.56 12.00 -0.47
C ALA A 106 -21.86 12.94 -1.45
N GLY A 107 -21.25 12.44 -2.54
CA GLY A 107 -20.52 13.22 -3.53
C GLY A 107 -19.09 13.60 -3.12
N ILE A 108 -18.60 13.05 -2.01
CA ILE A 108 -17.26 13.33 -1.47
C ILE A 108 -16.25 12.34 -2.09
N ASN A 109 -15.20 12.86 -2.73
CA ASN A 109 -14.13 12.02 -3.26
C ASN A 109 -13.31 11.41 -2.11
N VAL A 110 -12.81 10.20 -2.29
CA VAL A 110 -12.01 9.47 -1.30
C VAL A 110 -10.63 9.20 -1.87
N ILE A 111 -9.58 9.54 -1.12
CA ILE A 111 -8.20 9.26 -1.45
C ILE A 111 -7.54 8.56 -0.27
N THR A 112 -6.79 7.47 -0.51
CA THR A 112 -6.25 6.72 0.63
C THR A 112 -5.09 5.79 0.27
N PRO A 113 -4.10 5.63 1.16
CA PRO A 113 -3.16 4.51 1.17
C PRO A 113 -3.69 3.31 1.99
N ASN A 114 -4.87 3.42 2.63
CA ASN A 114 -5.45 2.35 3.44
C ASN A 114 -5.88 1.17 2.57
N LYS A 115 -5.22 0.03 2.75
CA LYS A 115 -5.46 -1.17 1.96
C LYS A 115 -6.75 -1.92 2.35
N LYS A 116 -7.29 -1.65 3.54
CA LYS A 116 -8.38 -2.45 4.15
C LYS A 116 -9.61 -2.55 3.26
N ALA A 117 -10.12 -1.42 2.75
CA ALA A 117 -11.29 -1.35 1.88
C ALA A 117 -11.10 -2.10 0.56
N TYR A 118 -9.88 -2.17 0.05
CA TYR A 118 -9.60 -2.70 -1.28
C TYR A 118 -9.07 -4.14 -1.27
N SER A 119 -8.62 -4.64 -0.12
CA SER A 119 -8.08 -5.99 0.05
C SER A 119 -8.87 -6.85 1.04
N GLY A 120 -9.80 -6.26 1.77
CA GLY A 120 -10.70 -6.92 2.71
C GLY A 120 -11.90 -7.54 2.01
N ASP A 121 -13.06 -7.44 2.66
CA ASP A 121 -14.32 -7.98 2.16
C ASP A 121 -14.66 -7.51 0.74
N LEU A 122 -15.01 -8.45 -0.13
CA LEU A 122 -15.37 -8.16 -1.52
C LEU A 122 -16.63 -7.30 -1.60
N GLY A 123 -17.61 -7.54 -0.73
CA GLY A 123 -18.87 -6.79 -0.70
C GLY A 123 -18.65 -5.32 -0.39
N LEU A 124 -17.69 -4.98 0.50
CA LEU A 124 -17.32 -3.59 0.75
C LEU A 124 -16.69 -2.95 -0.48
N TYR A 125 -15.77 -3.65 -1.15
CA TYR A 125 -15.16 -3.16 -2.40
C TYR A 125 -16.21 -2.88 -3.47
N GLU A 126 -17.15 -3.79 -3.69
CA GLU A 126 -18.26 -3.63 -4.66
C GLU A 126 -19.16 -2.44 -4.30
N GLN A 127 -19.43 -2.22 -3.01
CA GLN A 127 -20.19 -1.05 -2.55
C GLN A 127 -19.46 0.26 -2.84
N ILE A 128 -18.13 0.31 -2.68
CA ILE A 128 -17.30 1.46 -3.01
C ILE A 128 -17.37 1.76 -4.50
N VAL A 129 -17.19 0.74 -5.36
CA VAL A 129 -17.24 0.89 -6.81
C VAL A 129 -18.61 1.40 -7.25
N ARG A 130 -19.69 0.78 -6.74
CA ARG A 130 -21.07 1.18 -7.05
C ARG A 130 -21.35 2.61 -6.60
N ALA A 131 -21.00 2.96 -5.35
CA ALA A 131 -21.22 4.32 -4.83
C ALA A 131 -20.50 5.39 -5.65
N SER A 132 -19.27 5.09 -6.11
CA SER A 132 -18.51 5.96 -6.99
C SER A 132 -19.18 6.14 -8.36
N GLN A 133 -19.67 5.05 -8.96
CA GLN A 133 -20.36 5.09 -10.26
C GLN A 133 -21.68 5.86 -10.19
N GLU A 134 -22.47 5.66 -9.15
CA GLU A 134 -23.79 6.29 -8.97
C GLU A 134 -23.67 7.80 -8.68
N SER A 135 -22.69 8.22 -7.89
CA SER A 135 -22.53 9.62 -7.46
C SER A 135 -21.61 10.44 -8.37
N GLY A 136 -20.74 9.80 -9.15
CA GLY A 136 -19.65 10.44 -9.87
C GLY A 136 -18.46 10.86 -8.99
N ALA A 137 -18.54 10.68 -7.68
CA ALA A 137 -17.41 10.91 -6.78
C ALA A 137 -16.33 9.82 -7.01
N ARG A 138 -15.08 10.22 -7.02
CA ARG A 138 -13.96 9.32 -7.33
C ARG A 138 -13.34 8.76 -6.05
N PHE A 139 -12.91 7.50 -6.14
CA PHE A 139 -11.98 6.93 -5.17
C PHE A 139 -10.61 6.69 -5.84
N LEU A 140 -9.55 7.10 -5.16
CA LEU A 140 -8.18 6.99 -5.65
C LEU A 140 -7.33 6.36 -4.56
N ASN A 141 -6.51 5.40 -4.95
CA ASN A 141 -5.81 4.52 -4.02
C ASN A 141 -4.41 4.13 -4.50
N GLU A 142 -3.71 5.03 -5.20
CA GLU A 142 -2.36 4.76 -5.74
C GLU A 142 -1.44 4.19 -4.67
N SER A 143 -1.38 4.85 -3.52
CA SER A 143 -0.44 4.49 -2.45
C SER A 143 -0.83 3.23 -1.65
N THR A 144 -1.82 2.47 -2.09
CA THR A 144 -2.10 1.14 -1.52
C THR A 144 -1.10 0.07 -1.99
N VAL A 145 -0.43 0.28 -3.13
CA VAL A 145 0.59 -0.63 -3.69
C VAL A 145 1.79 0.17 -4.16
N GLY A 146 2.97 -0.10 -3.58
CA GLY A 146 4.21 0.53 -4.01
C GLY A 146 4.43 1.97 -3.52
N ALA A 147 3.78 2.37 -2.43
CA ALA A 147 3.88 3.72 -1.86
C ALA A 147 3.55 4.82 -2.90
N GLY A 148 4.54 5.59 -3.35
CA GLY A 148 4.38 6.62 -4.38
C GLY A 148 4.61 6.15 -5.81
N LEU A 149 4.94 4.87 -6.02
CA LEU A 149 5.14 4.34 -7.38
C LEU A 149 3.82 4.33 -8.16
N PRO A 150 3.83 4.67 -9.45
CA PRO A 150 2.63 4.76 -10.29
C PRO A 150 2.15 3.36 -10.74
N VAL A 151 1.74 2.52 -9.78
CA VAL A 151 1.38 1.12 -10.03
C VAL A 151 -0.09 0.98 -10.41
N ILE A 152 -0.99 1.53 -9.58
CA ILE A 152 -2.45 1.41 -9.77
C ILE A 152 -2.90 2.24 -10.97
N SER A 153 -2.40 3.46 -11.14
CA SER A 153 -2.73 4.30 -12.28
C SER A 153 -2.27 3.65 -13.60
N THR A 154 -1.03 3.18 -13.66
CA THR A 154 -0.51 2.46 -14.83
C THR A 154 -1.35 1.23 -15.16
N LEU A 155 -1.69 0.40 -14.17
CA LEU A 155 -2.53 -0.77 -14.37
C LEU A 155 -3.91 -0.40 -14.90
N LYS A 156 -4.56 0.61 -14.30
CA LYS A 156 -5.88 1.10 -14.75
C LYS A 156 -5.82 1.64 -16.18
N GLU A 157 -4.76 2.35 -16.56
CA GLU A 157 -4.57 2.87 -17.92
C GLU A 157 -4.34 1.75 -18.94
N LEU A 158 -3.54 0.73 -18.63
CA LEU A 158 -3.38 -0.45 -19.48
C LEU A 158 -4.72 -1.12 -19.75
N VAL A 159 -5.49 -1.39 -18.67
CA VAL A 159 -6.81 -2.03 -18.79
C VAL A 159 -7.80 -1.14 -19.56
N ALA A 160 -7.90 0.14 -19.22
CA ALA A 160 -8.84 1.08 -19.84
C ALA A 160 -8.57 1.32 -21.32
N THR A 161 -7.31 1.20 -21.77
CA THR A 161 -6.93 1.28 -23.19
C THR A 161 -7.07 -0.05 -23.92
N GLY A 162 -7.63 -1.08 -23.29
CA GLY A 162 -7.91 -2.38 -23.88
C GLY A 162 -6.72 -3.32 -23.96
N ASP A 163 -5.62 -3.05 -23.23
CA ASP A 163 -4.52 -4.00 -23.13
C ASP A 163 -4.90 -5.17 -22.21
N LYS A 164 -4.44 -6.36 -22.54
CA LYS A 164 -4.71 -7.55 -21.74
C LYS A 164 -3.52 -7.89 -20.84
N VAL A 165 -3.74 -7.76 -19.55
CA VAL A 165 -2.76 -8.13 -18.55
C VAL A 165 -2.70 -9.65 -18.46
N LYS A 166 -1.56 -10.24 -18.85
CA LYS A 166 -1.31 -11.68 -18.79
C LYS A 166 -0.80 -12.10 -17.43
N LYS A 167 0.14 -11.32 -16.88
CA LYS A 167 0.73 -11.58 -15.56
C LYS A 167 1.25 -10.28 -14.95
N ILE A 168 1.07 -10.13 -13.64
CA ILE A 168 1.80 -9.18 -12.81
C ILE A 168 2.65 -9.99 -11.86
N GLU A 169 3.94 -9.69 -11.76
CA GLU A 169 4.82 -10.29 -10.77
C GLU A 169 5.75 -9.24 -10.19
N GLY A 170 6.15 -9.42 -8.94
CA GLY A 170 7.02 -8.44 -8.32
C GLY A 170 7.44 -8.75 -6.90
N VAL A 171 8.42 -7.98 -6.44
CA VAL A 171 8.81 -7.87 -5.04
C VAL A 171 8.06 -6.66 -4.48
N PHE A 172 7.06 -6.91 -3.64
CA PHE A 172 6.09 -5.91 -3.18
C PHE A 172 6.32 -5.44 -1.74
N SER A 173 7.23 -6.09 -1.01
CA SER A 173 7.55 -5.77 0.38
C SER A 173 8.97 -5.25 0.49
N GLY A 174 9.15 -4.05 1.03
CA GLY A 174 10.48 -3.49 1.29
C GLY A 174 11.28 -4.33 2.29
N THR A 175 10.62 -4.83 3.34
CA THR A 175 11.21 -5.73 4.34
C THR A 175 11.75 -7.01 3.69
N MET A 176 10.89 -7.68 2.91
CA MET A 176 11.28 -8.93 2.23
C MET A 176 12.33 -8.68 1.15
N SER A 177 12.27 -7.53 0.46
CA SER A 177 13.31 -7.11 -0.49
C SER A 177 14.66 -7.04 0.20
N TYR A 178 14.75 -6.29 1.29
CA TYR A 178 15.98 -6.16 2.07
C TYR A 178 16.48 -7.53 2.56
N ILE A 179 15.62 -8.31 3.21
CA ILE A 179 16.00 -9.61 3.76
C ILE A 179 16.59 -10.52 2.67
N PHE A 180 15.93 -10.68 1.53
CA PHE A 180 16.40 -11.60 0.51
C PHE A 180 17.51 -11.05 -0.39
N ASN A 181 17.69 -9.74 -0.47
CA ASN A 181 18.87 -9.15 -1.11
C ASN A 181 20.14 -9.43 -0.30
N GLU A 182 20.06 -9.38 1.03
CA GLU A 182 21.19 -9.68 1.93
C GLU A 182 21.39 -11.21 2.11
N PHE A 183 20.30 -11.96 2.24
CA PHE A 183 20.36 -13.39 2.53
C PHE A 183 20.72 -14.23 1.30
N SER A 184 20.19 -13.93 0.12
CA SER A 184 20.34 -14.75 -1.08
C SER A 184 20.91 -13.95 -2.24
N THR A 185 22.24 -13.88 -2.28
CA THR A 185 23.04 -13.11 -3.25
C THR A 185 23.45 -13.91 -4.50
N GLY A 186 23.15 -15.22 -4.54
CA GLY A 186 23.65 -16.15 -5.54
C GLY A 186 24.83 -16.98 -5.03
N SER A 187 25.50 -16.56 -3.95
CA SER A 187 26.49 -17.37 -3.25
C SER A 187 25.81 -18.45 -2.39
N PRO A 188 26.41 -19.65 -2.25
CA PRO A 188 25.94 -20.65 -1.30
C PRO A 188 26.17 -20.22 0.15
N ASP A 189 27.16 -19.35 0.39
CA ASP A 189 27.56 -18.84 1.69
C ASP A 189 27.12 -17.39 1.90
N GLY A 190 26.85 -17.04 3.16
CA GLY A 190 26.41 -15.69 3.54
C GLY A 190 25.89 -15.65 4.99
N PRO A 191 25.32 -14.52 5.42
CA PRO A 191 24.76 -14.38 6.77
C PRO A 191 23.60 -15.36 6.98
N SER A 192 23.35 -15.73 8.25
CA SER A 192 22.18 -16.54 8.60
C SER A 192 20.88 -15.75 8.40
N PHE A 193 19.76 -16.45 8.15
CA PHE A 193 18.47 -15.79 7.94
C PHE A 193 18.05 -14.97 9.17
N SER A 194 18.20 -15.54 10.36
CA SER A 194 17.88 -14.88 11.62
C SER A 194 18.70 -13.61 11.86
N SER A 195 20.00 -13.62 11.49
CA SER A 195 20.85 -12.44 11.62
C SER A 195 20.41 -11.32 10.68
N VAL A 196 20.02 -11.65 9.44
CA VAL A 196 19.53 -10.65 8.48
C VAL A 196 18.19 -10.04 8.96
N VAL A 197 17.28 -10.87 9.49
CA VAL A 197 16.00 -10.38 10.05
C VAL A 197 16.23 -9.48 11.26
N SER A 198 17.19 -9.82 12.13
CA SER A 198 17.55 -8.99 13.29
C SER A 198 18.08 -7.62 12.85
N VAL A 199 18.99 -7.59 11.89
CA VAL A 199 19.52 -6.33 11.33
C VAL A 199 18.42 -5.52 10.62
N ALA A 200 17.50 -6.18 9.92
CA ALA A 200 16.34 -5.51 9.31
C ALA A 200 15.48 -4.80 10.36
N ARG A 201 15.25 -5.45 11.51
CA ARG A 201 14.51 -4.85 12.64
C ARG A 201 15.26 -3.67 13.26
N GLU A 202 16.54 -3.83 13.51
CA GLU A 202 17.39 -2.75 14.07
C GLU A 202 17.40 -1.50 13.17
N LYS A 203 17.36 -1.68 11.85
CA LYS A 203 17.26 -0.60 10.86
C LYS A 203 15.85 -0.04 10.70
N GLY A 204 14.85 -0.61 11.38
CA GLY A 204 13.46 -0.18 11.28
C GLY A 204 12.79 -0.57 9.95
N TYR A 205 13.27 -1.59 9.27
CA TYR A 205 12.67 -2.10 8.03
C TYR A 205 11.54 -3.10 8.27
N THR A 206 11.45 -3.68 9.48
CA THR A 206 10.34 -4.56 9.85
C THR A 206 9.31 -3.82 10.69
N GLU A 207 8.11 -4.39 10.73
CA GLU A 207 7.14 -4.07 11.79
C GLU A 207 7.74 -4.39 13.18
N PRO A 208 7.18 -3.87 14.28
CA PRO A 208 7.66 -4.15 15.63
C PRO A 208 7.79 -5.65 15.93
N HIS A 209 6.88 -6.46 15.36
CA HIS A 209 6.95 -7.91 15.36
C HIS A 209 7.28 -8.40 13.95
N PRO A 210 8.50 -8.95 13.69
CA PRO A 210 8.92 -9.36 12.33
C PRO A 210 8.03 -10.42 11.68
N ALA A 211 7.28 -11.20 12.46
CA ALA A 211 6.32 -12.15 11.92
C ALA A 211 5.20 -11.47 11.10
N ASP A 212 4.89 -10.18 11.38
CA ASP A 212 3.89 -9.43 10.62
C ASP A 212 4.33 -9.16 9.18
N ASP A 213 5.65 -9.12 8.94
CA ASP A 213 6.21 -9.08 7.59
C ASP A 213 6.34 -10.48 7.00
N LEU A 214 6.89 -11.43 7.79
CA LEU A 214 7.23 -12.79 7.32
C LEU A 214 6.01 -13.65 6.99
N ASN A 215 4.81 -13.31 7.48
CA ASN A 215 3.57 -14.01 7.14
C ASN A 215 3.11 -13.78 5.68
N GLY A 216 3.63 -12.75 5.00
CA GLY A 216 3.33 -12.44 3.60
C GLY A 216 1.97 -11.78 3.36
N PHE A 217 1.20 -11.46 4.40
CA PHE A 217 -0.16 -10.92 4.24
C PHE A 217 -0.20 -9.51 3.66
N ASP A 218 0.82 -8.67 3.87
CA ASP A 218 0.89 -7.37 3.20
C ASP A 218 1.00 -7.53 1.69
N VAL A 219 1.79 -8.51 1.21
CA VAL A 219 1.88 -8.85 -0.21
C VAL A 219 0.54 -9.39 -0.71
N ALA A 220 -0.10 -10.30 0.03
CA ALA A 220 -1.42 -10.83 -0.34
C ALA A 220 -2.48 -9.73 -0.48
N ARG A 221 -2.49 -8.72 0.40
CA ARG A 221 -3.36 -7.53 0.29
C ARG A 221 -3.10 -6.76 -1.00
N LYS A 222 -1.84 -6.52 -1.35
CA LYS A 222 -1.46 -5.82 -2.58
C LYS A 222 -1.88 -6.58 -3.83
N LEU A 223 -1.72 -7.90 -3.84
CA LEU A 223 -2.17 -8.75 -4.95
C LEU A 223 -3.69 -8.75 -5.11
N THR A 224 -4.44 -8.75 -4.00
CA THR A 224 -5.90 -8.63 -4.04
C THR A 224 -6.33 -7.32 -4.69
N ILE A 225 -5.68 -6.20 -4.32
CA ILE A 225 -5.94 -4.88 -4.91
C ILE A 225 -5.67 -4.89 -6.42
N LEU A 226 -4.52 -5.44 -6.84
CA LEU A 226 -4.15 -5.52 -8.25
C LEU A 226 -5.11 -6.42 -9.04
N SER A 227 -5.46 -7.59 -8.49
CA SER A 227 -6.42 -8.52 -9.11
C SER A 227 -7.79 -7.86 -9.33
N ARG A 228 -8.30 -7.14 -8.32
CA ARG A 228 -9.55 -6.38 -8.42
C ARG A 228 -9.47 -5.22 -9.42
N ALA A 229 -8.30 -4.55 -9.51
CA ALA A 229 -8.09 -3.46 -10.46
C ALA A 229 -8.03 -3.94 -11.92
N ILE A 230 -7.56 -5.17 -12.18
CA ILE A 230 -7.63 -5.79 -13.52
C ILE A 230 -9.07 -6.04 -13.92
N GLY A 231 -9.93 -6.47 -12.98
CA GLY A 231 -11.36 -6.72 -13.24
C GLY A 231 -11.64 -7.83 -14.25
N SER A 232 -10.68 -8.73 -14.47
CA SER A 232 -10.80 -9.81 -15.47
C SER A 232 -11.57 -11.00 -14.93
N SER A 233 -12.53 -11.50 -15.71
CA SER A 233 -13.25 -12.74 -15.42
C SER A 233 -12.36 -13.99 -15.46
N SER A 234 -11.15 -13.90 -16.02
CA SER A 234 -10.19 -15.00 -16.01
C SER A 234 -9.46 -15.17 -14.68
N LEU A 235 -9.54 -14.18 -13.80
CA LEU A 235 -8.94 -14.27 -12.45
C LEU A 235 -9.94 -14.81 -11.44
N PRO A 236 -9.48 -15.52 -10.39
CA PRO A 236 -10.37 -15.96 -9.32
C PRO A 236 -10.97 -14.75 -8.59
N SER A 237 -12.25 -14.84 -8.26
CA SER A 237 -12.91 -13.86 -7.38
C SER A 237 -12.36 -14.01 -5.97
N LEU A 238 -11.50 -13.09 -5.55
CA LEU A 238 -10.93 -13.09 -4.22
C LEU A 238 -11.88 -12.44 -3.22
N GLN A 239 -12.43 -13.22 -2.29
CA GLN A 239 -13.33 -12.73 -1.23
C GLN A 239 -12.61 -11.76 -0.30
N SER A 240 -11.34 -12.02 -0.03
CA SER A 240 -10.42 -11.13 0.69
C SER A 240 -8.98 -11.50 0.38
N PHE A 241 -8.02 -10.77 0.96
CA PHE A 241 -6.61 -11.13 0.88
C PHE A 241 -6.29 -12.53 1.42
N ALA A 242 -7.11 -13.06 2.34
CA ALA A 242 -6.95 -14.41 2.87
C ALA A 242 -7.23 -15.51 1.80
N SER A 243 -7.89 -15.15 0.69
CA SER A 243 -8.09 -16.07 -0.44
C SER A 243 -6.84 -16.21 -1.33
N VAL A 244 -5.83 -15.38 -1.15
CA VAL A 244 -4.56 -15.48 -1.87
C VAL A 244 -3.75 -16.65 -1.30
N LYS A 245 -3.26 -17.52 -2.18
CA LYS A 245 -2.36 -18.61 -1.79
C LYS A 245 -1.03 -18.03 -1.31
N THR A 246 -0.88 -17.90 0.01
CA THR A 246 0.29 -17.27 0.63
C THR A 246 1.13 -18.30 1.36
N THR A 247 2.43 -18.34 1.04
CA THR A 247 3.40 -19.17 1.78
C THR A 247 4.07 -18.30 2.84
N SER A 248 3.78 -18.58 4.10
CA SER A 248 4.44 -17.93 5.23
C SER A 248 5.91 -18.35 5.34
N LEU A 249 6.75 -17.43 5.76
CA LEU A 249 8.16 -17.69 6.13
C LEU A 249 8.33 -17.86 7.64
N ILE A 250 7.24 -17.81 8.40
CA ILE A 250 7.27 -18.10 9.84
C ILE A 250 7.40 -19.61 10.02
N PRO A 251 8.45 -20.09 10.70
CA PRO A 251 8.52 -21.49 11.09
C PRO A 251 7.31 -21.90 11.93
N PRO A 252 6.67 -23.06 11.70
CA PRO A 252 5.46 -23.45 12.41
C PRO A 252 5.58 -23.42 13.94
N ALA A 253 6.75 -23.74 14.47
CA ALA A 253 7.03 -23.70 15.93
C ALA A 253 7.16 -22.28 16.51
N LEU A 254 7.19 -21.24 15.65
CA LEU A 254 7.24 -19.83 16.05
C LEU A 254 5.92 -19.11 15.81
N GLU A 255 4.89 -19.78 15.30
CA GLU A 255 3.57 -19.18 15.16
C GLU A 255 2.98 -18.83 16.52
N GLY A 256 2.38 -17.64 16.61
CA GLY A 256 1.71 -17.18 17.83
C GLY A 256 2.63 -16.74 18.97
N ILE A 257 3.94 -16.64 18.76
CA ILE A 257 4.84 -16.01 19.75
C ILE A 257 4.43 -14.56 19.95
N PRO A 258 4.21 -14.10 21.21
CA PRO A 258 3.53 -12.82 21.46
C PRO A 258 4.42 -11.60 21.24
N THR A 259 5.76 -11.74 21.28
CA THR A 259 6.68 -10.60 21.18
C THR A 259 7.74 -10.80 20.10
N GLY A 260 8.09 -9.72 19.40
CA GLY A 260 9.16 -9.73 18.40
C GLY A 260 10.53 -10.10 18.99
N ASP A 261 10.78 -9.78 20.26
CA ASP A 261 12.05 -10.14 20.93
C ASP A 261 12.16 -11.64 21.15
N GLU A 262 11.09 -12.27 21.61
CA GLU A 262 11.05 -13.72 21.79
C GLU A 262 11.10 -14.46 20.45
N PHE A 263 10.40 -13.93 19.45
CA PHE A 263 10.45 -14.45 18.09
C PHE A 263 11.90 -14.46 17.55
N LEU A 264 12.60 -13.33 17.62
CA LEU A 264 13.99 -13.22 17.15
C LEU A 264 14.96 -14.08 17.95
N LYS A 265 14.74 -14.23 19.25
CA LYS A 265 15.58 -15.11 20.09
C LYS A 265 15.51 -16.56 19.65
N ARG A 266 14.37 -17.01 19.13
CA ARG A 266 14.15 -18.41 18.69
C ARG A 266 14.35 -18.63 17.20
N LEU A 267 14.30 -17.58 16.38
CA LEU A 267 14.46 -17.71 14.92
C LEU A 267 15.76 -18.44 14.50
N PRO A 268 16.92 -18.30 15.20
CA PRO A 268 18.12 -19.05 14.89
C PRO A 268 17.97 -20.58 14.92
N GLU A 269 16.99 -21.14 15.62
CA GLU A 269 16.68 -22.56 15.64
C GLU A 269 16.38 -23.13 14.23
N PHE A 270 16.02 -22.25 13.26
CA PHE A 270 15.60 -22.60 11.90
C PHE A 270 16.58 -22.15 10.81
N ASP A 271 17.72 -21.58 11.17
CA ASP A 271 18.71 -21.07 10.20
C ASP A 271 19.20 -22.15 9.23
N GLU A 272 19.33 -23.41 9.68
CA GLU A 272 19.75 -24.54 8.82
C GLU A 272 18.76 -24.80 7.68
N GLU A 273 17.44 -24.64 7.93
CA GLU A 273 16.41 -24.84 6.92
C GLU A 273 16.50 -23.78 5.83
N PHE A 274 16.63 -22.52 6.23
CA PHE A 274 16.78 -21.38 5.31
C PHE A 274 18.12 -21.46 4.55
N ASP A 275 19.20 -21.85 5.22
CA ASP A 275 20.51 -22.02 4.61
C ASP A 275 20.50 -23.11 3.53
N LYS A 276 19.80 -24.21 3.77
CA LYS A 276 19.57 -25.26 2.77
C LYS A 276 18.84 -24.70 1.54
N MET A 277 17.79 -23.91 1.73
CA MET A 277 17.05 -23.29 0.62
C MET A 277 17.97 -22.38 -0.22
N ARG A 278 18.82 -21.55 0.45
CA ARG A 278 19.82 -20.70 -0.21
C ARG A 278 20.82 -21.52 -1.02
N LYS A 279 21.41 -22.56 -0.42
CA LYS A 279 22.38 -23.42 -1.08
C LYS A 279 21.78 -24.15 -2.29
N ASP A 280 20.54 -24.62 -2.17
CA ASP A 280 19.86 -25.29 -3.28
C ASP A 280 19.52 -24.31 -4.42
N ALA A 281 19.17 -23.07 -4.12
CA ALA A 281 19.00 -22.03 -5.14
C ALA A 281 20.34 -21.69 -5.83
N SER A 282 21.41 -21.51 -5.04
CA SER A 282 22.75 -21.22 -5.57
C SER A 282 23.27 -22.29 -6.50
N LYS A 283 23.08 -23.59 -6.16
CA LYS A 283 23.46 -24.71 -7.04
C LYS A 283 22.78 -24.64 -8.42
N GLU A 284 21.57 -24.09 -8.47
CA GLU A 284 20.81 -23.88 -9.71
C GLU A 284 21.18 -22.57 -10.45
N GLY A 285 22.14 -21.78 -9.97
CA GLY A 285 22.45 -20.45 -10.49
C GLY A 285 21.34 -19.44 -10.25
N LYS A 286 20.61 -19.59 -9.14
CA LYS A 286 19.44 -18.78 -8.79
C LYS A 286 19.58 -18.10 -7.44
N VAL A 287 18.74 -17.08 -7.22
CA VAL A 287 18.52 -16.41 -5.95
C VAL A 287 17.11 -16.64 -5.46
N LEU A 288 16.90 -16.52 -4.16
CA LEU A 288 15.58 -16.56 -3.54
C LEU A 288 14.99 -15.14 -3.47
N ARG A 289 13.72 -15.00 -3.82
CA ARG A 289 12.97 -13.74 -3.64
C ARG A 289 11.55 -14.04 -3.16
N PHE A 290 11.06 -13.25 -2.21
CA PHE A 290 9.64 -13.32 -1.84
C PHE A 290 8.84 -12.48 -2.83
N VAL A 291 8.00 -13.13 -3.61
CA VAL A 291 7.29 -12.49 -4.72
C VAL A 291 5.80 -12.66 -4.62
N GLY A 292 5.10 -11.67 -5.16
CA GLY A 292 3.67 -11.76 -5.45
C GLY A 292 3.46 -11.97 -6.94
N VAL A 293 2.46 -12.79 -7.28
CA VAL A 293 2.08 -13.09 -8.66
C VAL A 293 0.57 -13.02 -8.82
N VAL A 294 0.11 -12.29 -9.82
CA VAL A 294 -1.25 -12.35 -10.37
C VAL A 294 -1.11 -12.87 -11.80
N ASP A 295 -1.53 -14.10 -12.06
CA ASP A 295 -1.39 -14.77 -13.35
C ASP A 295 -2.77 -15.00 -13.98
N GLY A 296 -3.12 -14.16 -14.97
CA GLY A 296 -4.41 -14.23 -15.69
C GLY A 296 -4.47 -15.40 -16.67
N VAL A 297 -3.33 -16.00 -17.06
CA VAL A 297 -3.28 -17.16 -17.94
C VAL A 297 -3.55 -18.44 -17.16
N LYS A 298 -2.96 -18.56 -15.96
CA LYS A 298 -3.15 -19.72 -15.08
C LYS A 298 -4.31 -19.58 -14.12
N ALA A 299 -4.99 -18.43 -14.11
CA ALA A 299 -6.03 -18.08 -13.13
C ALA A 299 -5.54 -18.27 -11.67
N GLU A 300 -4.32 -17.81 -11.37
CA GLU A 300 -3.68 -17.98 -10.05
C GLU A 300 -3.27 -16.63 -9.46
N VAL A 301 -3.51 -16.46 -8.14
CA VAL A 301 -2.95 -15.35 -7.36
C VAL A 301 -2.23 -15.93 -6.15
N LYS A 302 -0.92 -15.68 -6.06
CA LYS A 302 -0.10 -16.25 -5.01
C LYS A 302 1.00 -15.31 -4.51
N ALA A 303 1.43 -15.51 -3.27
CA ALA A 303 2.59 -14.88 -2.66
C ALA A 303 3.48 -15.93 -2.01
N GLY A 304 4.78 -15.87 -2.23
CA GLY A 304 5.70 -16.86 -1.64
C GLY A 304 7.14 -16.69 -2.08
N LEU A 305 7.97 -17.56 -1.54
CA LEU A 305 9.39 -17.62 -1.86
C LEU A 305 9.60 -18.38 -3.17
N GLU A 306 10.24 -17.72 -4.12
CA GLU A 306 10.50 -18.27 -5.46
C GLU A 306 11.98 -18.14 -5.84
N LYS A 307 12.42 -19.00 -6.75
CA LYS A 307 13.80 -19.00 -7.28
C LYS A 307 13.86 -18.27 -8.61
N TYR A 308 14.74 -17.28 -8.73
CA TYR A 308 14.99 -16.53 -9.96
C TYR A 308 16.43 -16.65 -10.40
N SER A 309 16.69 -16.66 -11.73
CA SER A 309 18.05 -16.63 -12.27
C SER A 309 18.82 -15.43 -11.70
N THR A 310 20.13 -15.59 -11.49
CA THR A 310 21.01 -14.46 -11.09
C THR A 310 21.06 -13.35 -12.14
N SER A 311 20.61 -13.60 -13.37
CA SER A 311 20.45 -12.57 -14.44
C SER A 311 19.07 -11.92 -14.48
N HIS A 312 18.12 -12.38 -13.66
CA HIS A 312 16.76 -11.80 -13.62
C HIS A 312 16.77 -10.41 -12.97
N PRO A 313 15.92 -9.45 -13.41
CA PRO A 313 15.86 -8.13 -12.78
C PRO A 313 15.64 -8.13 -11.26
N PHE A 314 14.96 -9.14 -10.71
CA PHE A 314 14.82 -9.32 -9.26
C PHE A 314 16.15 -9.63 -8.55
N ALA A 315 17.16 -10.07 -9.29
CA ALA A 315 18.50 -10.31 -8.74
C ALA A 315 19.46 -9.15 -9.03
N THR A 316 19.32 -8.50 -10.18
CA THR A 316 20.30 -7.54 -10.69
C THR A 316 19.96 -6.07 -10.45
N SER A 317 18.66 -5.76 -10.28
CA SER A 317 18.19 -4.37 -10.22
C SER A 317 17.70 -3.94 -8.83
N LEU A 318 17.36 -4.89 -7.95
CA LEU A 318 16.90 -4.57 -6.59
C LEU A 318 18.09 -4.19 -5.70
N GLY A 319 17.93 -3.11 -4.94
CA GLY A 319 18.83 -2.69 -3.89
C GLY A 319 18.07 -2.32 -2.63
N GLY A 320 18.64 -2.62 -1.46
CA GLY A 320 18.03 -2.27 -0.18
C GLY A 320 16.59 -2.79 -0.05
N SER A 321 15.65 -1.87 0.20
CA SER A 321 14.23 -2.14 0.41
C SER A 321 13.35 -1.76 -0.80
N ASP A 322 13.93 -1.62 -2.00
CA ASP A 322 13.15 -1.28 -3.19
C ASP A 322 12.11 -2.34 -3.55
N ASN A 323 11.01 -1.87 -4.13
CA ASN A 323 10.05 -2.73 -4.81
C ASN A 323 10.32 -2.72 -6.31
N ILE A 324 10.00 -3.82 -6.98
CA ILE A 324 10.02 -3.96 -8.43
C ILE A 324 8.78 -4.74 -8.87
N ILE A 325 8.04 -4.18 -9.81
CA ILE A 325 6.76 -4.73 -10.29
C ILE A 325 6.81 -4.79 -11.80
N MET A 326 6.50 -5.96 -12.36
CA MET A 326 6.52 -6.23 -13.79
C MET A 326 5.12 -6.52 -14.30
N PHE A 327 4.69 -5.80 -15.32
CA PHE A 327 3.45 -6.02 -16.04
C PHE A 327 3.74 -6.71 -17.37
N HIS A 328 3.35 -7.97 -17.49
CA HIS A 328 3.38 -8.72 -18.74
C HIS A 328 2.00 -8.62 -19.37
N THR A 329 1.91 -7.91 -20.50
CA THR A 329 0.64 -7.67 -21.22
C THR A 329 0.71 -8.15 -22.66
N GLU A 330 -0.34 -7.99 -23.42
CA GLU A 330 -0.27 -8.24 -24.87
C GLU A 330 0.66 -7.26 -25.57
N ARG A 331 0.60 -5.97 -25.19
CA ARG A 331 1.43 -4.92 -25.80
C ARG A 331 2.88 -4.93 -25.28
N TYR A 332 3.06 -5.17 -23.97
CA TYR A 332 4.38 -5.32 -23.37
C TYR A 332 4.80 -6.79 -23.35
N SER A 333 5.16 -7.31 -24.53
CA SER A 333 5.61 -8.68 -24.77
C SER A 333 6.63 -8.67 -25.93
N PRO A 334 7.75 -9.41 -25.85
CA PRO A 334 8.17 -10.30 -24.75
C PRO A 334 8.75 -9.58 -23.50
N ARG A 335 9.03 -8.28 -23.57
CA ARG A 335 9.60 -7.52 -22.47
C ARG A 335 8.48 -6.85 -21.65
N PRO A 336 8.43 -7.08 -20.31
CA PRO A 336 7.42 -6.46 -19.46
C PRO A 336 7.66 -4.96 -19.29
N LEU A 337 6.60 -4.22 -18.97
CA LEU A 337 6.72 -2.90 -18.37
C LEU A 337 7.16 -3.08 -16.91
N ILE A 338 8.20 -2.37 -16.50
CA ILE A 338 8.78 -2.48 -15.16
C ILE A 338 8.63 -1.14 -14.43
N ILE A 339 8.14 -1.21 -13.19
CA ILE A 339 8.10 -0.08 -12.25
C ILE A 339 8.96 -0.46 -11.06
N GLN A 340 9.94 0.38 -10.72
CA GLN A 340 10.88 0.14 -9.64
C GLN A 340 11.15 1.41 -8.83
N GLY A 341 11.39 1.25 -7.54
CA GLY A 341 11.79 2.30 -6.63
C GLY A 341 11.37 2.03 -5.19
N ALA A 342 11.45 3.05 -4.35
CA ALA A 342 11.07 2.96 -2.94
C ALA A 342 9.59 2.58 -2.80
N GLY A 343 9.34 1.41 -2.26
CA GLY A 343 7.99 0.84 -2.06
C GLY A 343 7.41 1.08 -0.67
N ALA A 344 8.10 1.86 0.18
CA ALA A 344 7.68 2.21 1.53
C ALA A 344 8.29 3.56 1.95
N GLY A 345 7.76 4.15 3.01
CA GLY A 345 8.22 5.41 3.59
C GLY A 345 7.15 6.50 3.57
N ALA A 346 7.10 7.31 4.64
CA ALA A 346 6.05 8.31 4.82
C ALA A 346 6.04 9.36 3.70
N ALA A 347 7.22 9.88 3.32
CA ALA A 347 7.33 10.94 2.32
C ALA A 347 6.86 10.49 0.92
N VAL A 348 7.29 9.31 0.47
CA VAL A 348 6.90 8.78 -0.85
C VAL A 348 5.44 8.33 -0.87
N THR A 349 4.93 7.76 0.24
CA THR A 349 3.51 7.43 0.35
C THR A 349 2.64 8.69 0.31
N ALA A 350 3.00 9.72 1.07
CA ALA A 350 2.31 10.99 1.08
C ALA A 350 2.33 11.68 -0.30
N MET A 351 3.44 11.59 -1.01
CA MET A 351 3.55 12.08 -2.39
C MET A 351 2.56 11.38 -3.33
N GLY A 352 2.43 10.07 -3.24
CA GLY A 352 1.46 9.31 -4.05
C GLY A 352 0.01 9.67 -3.72
N VAL A 353 -0.30 9.89 -2.42
CA VAL A 353 -1.63 10.39 -1.96
C VAL A 353 -1.90 11.79 -2.50
N LEU A 354 -0.90 12.68 -2.46
CA LEU A 354 -1.01 14.04 -3.04
C LEU A 354 -1.17 13.98 -4.56
N GLY A 355 -0.45 13.08 -5.23
CA GLY A 355 -0.61 12.82 -6.66
C GLY A 355 -2.04 12.41 -7.03
N ASP A 356 -2.67 11.57 -6.21
CA ASP A 356 -4.08 11.22 -6.39
C ASP A 356 -5.01 12.42 -6.18
N LEU A 357 -4.72 13.28 -5.19
CA LEU A 357 -5.50 14.50 -4.97
C LEU A 357 -5.41 15.44 -6.18
N LEU A 358 -4.23 15.58 -6.78
CA LEU A 358 -4.00 16.39 -7.98
C LEU A 358 -4.80 15.91 -9.20
N LYS A 359 -5.11 14.61 -9.31
CA LYS A 359 -5.94 14.06 -10.40
C LYS A 359 -7.43 14.48 -10.33
N LEU A 360 -7.84 15.15 -9.25
CA LEU A 360 -9.23 15.61 -9.06
C LEU A 360 -9.48 17.07 -9.49
N VAL A 361 -8.42 17.83 -9.77
CA VAL A 361 -8.49 19.25 -10.18
C VAL A 361 -8.31 19.44 -11.66
#